data_47b7771525f4100e2a7e2c9e56d30260
#
_entry.id   47b7771525f4100e2a7e2c9e56d30260
#
_cell.length_a   1.000
_cell.length_b   1.000
_cell.length_c   1.000
_cell.angle_alpha   90.00
_cell.angle_beta   90.00
_cell.angle_gamma   90.00
#
_symmetry.space_group_name_H-M   'P 1'
#
loop_
_entity.id
_entity.type
_entity.pdbx_description
1 polymer ?
#
loop_
_entity_poly.entity_id
_entity_poly.type
_entity_poly.pdbx_seq_one_letter_code
_entity_poly.pdbx_strand_id
1 'polypeptide(L)'
;MIKIEYPAYQPKIKAAGDKEFIFDEFRKRWILLTPEEWVRQNFLQYLTQIKKYPASLIAIEKEIKLGELKKRFDIVVYDNETKPWMIVECKEMNVALDKSVLDQVLRYNISLNVPYLVITNGSYCMALQLKAGVMAVIDSLPLF
;
A
#
# COMPACT_ATOMS: atom_id res chain seq x y z
N MET A 1 15.46 5.52 0.36
CA MET A 1 13.97 5.68 0.31
C MET A 1 13.56 6.35 -1.00
N ILE A 2 12.36 6.06 -1.43
CA ILE A 2 11.82 6.60 -2.68
C ILE A 2 10.91 7.77 -2.33
N LYS A 3 11.20 8.96 -2.89
CA LYS A 3 10.31 10.11 -2.77
C LYS A 3 9.14 9.92 -3.73
N ILE A 4 7.91 10.16 -3.26
CA ILE A 4 6.71 9.97 -4.07
C ILE A 4 6.33 11.28 -4.73
N GLU A 5 6.18 11.25 -6.05
CA GLU A 5 5.68 12.37 -6.84
C GLU A 5 4.28 12.02 -7.31
N TYR A 6 3.30 12.69 -6.72
CA TYR A 6 1.89 12.37 -6.95
C TYR A 6 1.35 12.99 -8.23
N PRO A 7 0.37 12.32 -8.89
CA PRO A 7 -0.38 12.94 -9.97
C PRO A 7 -1.34 13.99 -9.42
N ALA A 8 -1.90 14.80 -10.30
CA ALA A 8 -3.02 15.65 -9.93
C ALA A 8 -4.20 14.78 -9.51
N TYR A 9 -4.71 14.99 -8.30
CA TYR A 9 -5.80 14.21 -7.75
C TYR A 9 -6.74 15.13 -6.98
N GLN A 10 -8.02 15.10 -7.35
CA GLN A 10 -9.06 15.85 -6.67
C GLN A 10 -10.02 14.86 -6.03
N PRO A 11 -9.79 14.48 -4.77
CA PRO A 11 -10.66 13.54 -4.10
C PRO A 11 -12.03 14.15 -3.82
N LYS A 12 -13.07 13.32 -3.86
CA LYS A 12 -14.39 13.73 -3.41
C LYS A 12 -14.45 13.53 -1.90
N ILE A 13 -14.71 14.62 -1.20
CA ILE A 13 -14.78 14.62 0.26
C ILE A 13 -16.11 15.23 0.67
N LYS A 14 -16.79 14.63 1.65
CA LYS A 14 -17.99 15.22 2.25
C LYS A 14 -17.88 15.19 3.76
N ALA A 15 -18.54 16.16 4.40
CA ALA A 15 -18.67 16.23 5.85
C ALA A 15 -20.04 15.68 6.26
N ALA A 16 -20.06 14.92 7.36
CA ALA A 16 -21.30 14.46 7.98
C ALA A 16 -21.11 14.56 9.50
N GLY A 17 -21.76 15.54 10.12
CA GLY A 17 -21.54 15.89 11.52
C GLY A 17 -20.13 16.43 11.73
N ASP A 18 -19.40 15.85 12.67
CA ASP A 18 -18.02 16.21 12.98
C ASP A 18 -16.99 15.35 12.22
N LYS A 19 -17.45 14.52 11.28
CA LYS A 19 -16.60 13.59 10.55
C LYS A 19 -16.53 13.93 9.08
N GLU A 20 -15.41 13.57 8.45
CA GLU A 20 -15.23 13.68 7.02
C GLU A 20 -15.12 12.30 6.40
N PHE A 21 -15.62 12.18 5.17
CA PHE A 21 -15.59 10.94 4.39
C PHE A 21 -14.99 11.21 3.02
N ILE A 22 -14.21 10.28 2.53
CA ILE A 22 -13.64 10.31 1.18
C ILE A 22 -14.31 9.23 0.33
N PHE A 23 -14.61 9.55 -0.93
CA PHE A 23 -15.14 8.55 -1.85
C PHE A 23 -14.00 7.71 -2.40
N ASP A 24 -14.03 6.42 -2.11
CA ASP A 24 -13.05 5.44 -2.62
C ASP A 24 -13.50 4.94 -3.98
N GLU A 25 -12.78 5.32 -5.04
CA GLU A 25 -13.09 4.92 -6.40
C GLU A 25 -12.83 3.44 -6.67
N PHE A 26 -12.01 2.79 -5.85
CA PHE A 26 -11.69 1.36 -5.98
C PHE A 26 -12.75 0.49 -5.32
N ARG A 27 -13.16 0.84 -4.08
CA ARG A 27 -14.21 0.13 -3.34
C ARG A 27 -15.61 0.64 -3.65
N LYS A 28 -15.74 1.75 -4.41
CA LYS A 28 -17.01 2.36 -4.84
C LYS A 28 -17.94 2.71 -3.68
N ARG A 29 -17.38 3.30 -2.63
CA ARG A 29 -18.16 3.72 -1.46
C ARG A 29 -17.46 4.83 -0.70
N TRP A 30 -18.24 5.49 0.18
CA TRP A 30 -17.71 6.50 1.10
C TRP A 30 -17.03 5.82 2.28
N ILE A 31 -15.82 6.26 2.59
CA ILE A 31 -15.00 5.72 3.67
C ILE A 31 -14.66 6.85 4.63
N LEU A 32 -14.67 6.56 5.93
CA LEU A 32 -14.25 7.54 6.92
C LEU A 32 -12.82 8.00 6.62
N LEU A 33 -12.65 9.33 6.49
CA LEU A 33 -11.34 9.92 6.21
C LEU A 33 -10.53 10.01 7.49
N THR A 34 -9.48 9.19 7.57
CA THR A 34 -8.49 9.20 8.63
C THR A 34 -7.14 9.59 8.03
N PRO A 35 -6.14 9.99 8.84
CA PRO A 35 -4.79 10.26 8.31
C PRO A 35 -4.21 9.09 7.52
N GLU A 36 -4.42 7.87 7.97
CA GLU A 36 -3.94 6.67 7.27
C GLU A 36 -4.72 6.43 5.97
N GLU A 37 -6.05 6.63 5.99
CA GLU A 37 -6.86 6.48 4.77
C GLU A 37 -6.48 7.52 3.72
N TRP A 38 -6.12 8.74 4.14
CA TRP A 38 -5.62 9.77 3.25
C TRP A 38 -4.35 9.29 2.52
N VAL A 39 -3.41 8.72 3.24
CA VAL A 39 -2.20 8.15 2.65
C VAL A 39 -2.54 7.03 1.67
N ARG A 40 -3.42 6.12 2.06
CA ARG A 40 -3.85 5.01 1.21
C ARG A 40 -4.45 5.48 -0.10
N GLN A 41 -5.39 6.44 -0.05
CA GLN A 41 -6.06 6.94 -1.24
C GLN A 41 -5.08 7.61 -2.20
N ASN A 42 -4.19 8.42 -1.69
CA ASN A 42 -3.19 9.08 -2.52
C ASN A 42 -2.20 8.07 -3.10
N PHE A 43 -1.77 7.10 -2.33
CA PHE A 43 -0.84 6.08 -2.82
C PHE A 43 -1.47 5.20 -3.90
N LEU A 44 -2.76 4.90 -3.81
CA LEU A 44 -3.49 4.22 -4.87
C LEU A 44 -3.47 5.00 -6.18
N GLN A 45 -3.62 6.32 -6.12
CA GLN A 45 -3.50 7.18 -7.31
C GLN A 45 -2.09 7.12 -7.89
N TYR A 46 -1.07 7.13 -7.03
CA TYR A 46 0.32 7.00 -7.46
C TYR A 46 0.56 5.67 -8.18
N LEU A 47 0.11 4.57 -7.60
CA LEU A 47 0.29 3.24 -8.21
C LEU A 47 -0.40 3.13 -9.58
N THR A 48 -1.62 3.66 -9.71
CA THR A 48 -2.39 3.51 -10.95
C THR A 48 -2.05 4.56 -12.00
N GLN A 49 -1.85 5.83 -11.60
CA GLN A 49 -1.65 6.92 -12.55
C GLN A 49 -0.17 7.10 -12.93
N ILE A 50 0.75 6.91 -12.00
CA ILE A 50 2.18 7.11 -12.25
C ILE A 50 2.85 5.78 -12.60
N LYS A 51 2.68 4.76 -11.79
CA LYS A 51 3.30 3.45 -12.03
C LYS A 51 2.52 2.60 -13.02
N LYS A 52 1.30 3.00 -13.37
CA LYS A 52 0.45 2.32 -14.35
C LYS A 52 0.10 0.87 -13.98
N TYR A 53 0.03 0.59 -12.69
CA TYR A 53 -0.45 -0.71 -12.24
C TYR A 53 -1.95 -0.85 -12.54
N PRO A 54 -2.40 -2.02 -13.01
CA PRO A 54 -3.82 -2.21 -13.36
C PRO A 54 -4.72 -2.10 -12.12
N ALA A 55 -5.67 -1.17 -12.13
CA ALA A 55 -6.60 -1.00 -11.01
C ALA A 55 -7.40 -2.28 -10.73
N SER A 56 -7.69 -3.07 -11.77
CA SER A 56 -8.42 -4.33 -11.62
C SER A 56 -7.66 -5.41 -10.85
N LEU A 57 -6.35 -5.24 -10.67
CA LEU A 57 -5.52 -6.20 -9.93
C LEU A 57 -5.13 -5.66 -8.54
N ILE A 58 -5.74 -4.57 -8.10
CA ILE A 58 -5.47 -3.98 -6.79
C ILE A 58 -6.65 -4.25 -5.86
N ALA A 59 -6.35 -4.81 -4.68
CA ALA A 59 -7.31 -5.00 -3.61
C ALA A 59 -6.92 -4.16 -2.39
N ILE A 60 -7.91 -3.65 -1.67
CA ILE A 60 -7.72 -2.78 -0.52
C ILE A 60 -8.25 -3.48 0.72
N GLU A 61 -7.48 -3.38 1.82
CA GLU A 61 -7.80 -4.05 3.09
C GLU A 61 -8.07 -5.55 2.88
N LYS A 62 -7.19 -6.17 2.10
CA LYS A 62 -7.36 -7.58 1.72
C LYS A 62 -6.74 -8.50 2.76
N GLU A 63 -7.54 -9.46 3.22
CA GLU A 63 -7.06 -10.53 4.08
C GLU A 63 -6.41 -11.62 3.23
N ILE A 64 -5.19 -12.01 3.61
CA ILE A 64 -4.47 -13.12 2.99
C ILE A 64 -4.25 -14.18 4.06
N LYS A 65 -4.58 -15.43 3.71
CA LYS A 65 -4.36 -16.59 4.57
C LYS A 65 -3.02 -17.24 4.24
N LEU A 66 -2.25 -17.51 5.29
CA LEU A 66 -0.98 -18.24 5.21
C LEU A 66 -1.04 -19.37 6.22
N GLY A 67 -1.47 -20.56 5.75
CA GLY A 67 -1.76 -21.65 6.65
C GLY A 67 -2.88 -21.26 7.62
N GLU A 68 -2.60 -21.27 8.91
CA GLU A 68 -3.56 -20.84 9.94
C GLU A 68 -3.52 -19.33 10.22
N LEU A 69 -2.51 -18.63 9.72
CA LEU A 69 -2.39 -17.18 9.89
C LEU A 69 -3.25 -16.45 8.89
N LYS A 70 -3.97 -15.44 9.41
CA LYS A 70 -4.73 -14.51 8.59
C LYS A 70 -4.20 -13.12 8.88
N LYS A 71 -3.85 -12.38 7.83
CA LYS A 71 -3.42 -10.99 7.98
C LYS A 71 -4.07 -10.14 6.93
N ARG A 72 -4.55 -8.95 7.35
CA ARG A 72 -5.11 -7.94 6.47
C ARG A 72 -4.03 -6.96 6.08
N PHE A 73 -3.95 -6.66 4.79
CA PHE A 73 -3.00 -5.70 4.25
C PHE A 73 -3.73 -4.48 3.69
N ASP A 74 -3.09 -3.31 3.76
CA ASP A 74 -3.69 -2.07 3.28
C ASP A 74 -3.95 -2.11 1.79
N ILE A 75 -2.96 -2.53 1.01
CA ILE A 75 -3.06 -2.67 -0.44
C ILE A 75 -2.35 -3.96 -0.86
N VAL A 76 -2.99 -4.72 -1.72
CA VAL A 76 -2.38 -5.89 -2.38
C VAL A 76 -2.50 -5.71 -3.88
N VAL A 77 -1.38 -5.79 -4.58
CA VAL A 77 -1.36 -5.82 -6.04
C VAL A 77 -1.14 -7.26 -6.47
N TYR A 78 -2.05 -7.78 -7.27
CA TYR A 78 -1.97 -9.15 -7.81
C TYR A 78 -1.27 -9.16 -9.16
N ASP A 79 -0.59 -10.25 -9.50
CA ASP A 79 -0.05 -10.44 -10.83
C ASP A 79 -1.14 -10.95 -11.79
N ASN A 80 -0.77 -11.17 -13.05
CA ASN A 80 -1.71 -11.65 -14.07
C ASN A 80 -2.21 -13.08 -13.83
N GLU A 81 -1.57 -13.82 -12.92
CA GLU A 81 -2.01 -15.15 -12.51
C GLU A 81 -2.81 -15.14 -11.20
N THR A 82 -3.22 -13.95 -10.75
CA THR A 82 -3.98 -13.70 -9.52
C THR A 82 -3.26 -14.13 -8.24
N LYS A 83 -1.93 -14.07 -8.26
CA LYS A 83 -1.11 -14.28 -7.06
C LYS A 83 -0.69 -12.92 -6.49
N PRO A 84 -0.58 -12.78 -5.17
CA PRO A 84 -0.03 -11.55 -4.58
C PRO A 84 1.37 -11.27 -5.10
N TRP A 85 1.55 -10.10 -5.68
CA TRP A 85 2.80 -9.67 -6.28
C TRP A 85 3.48 -8.58 -5.46
N MET A 86 2.69 -7.68 -4.92
CA MET A 86 3.17 -6.61 -4.07
C MET A 86 2.20 -6.38 -2.92
N ILE A 87 2.74 -6.19 -1.72
CA ILE A 87 1.98 -5.81 -0.54
C ILE A 87 2.43 -4.43 -0.11
N VAL A 88 1.48 -3.55 0.19
CA VAL A 88 1.76 -2.20 0.68
C VAL A 88 1.16 -2.02 2.06
N GLU A 89 1.98 -1.52 2.99
CA GLU A 89 1.57 -1.09 4.31
C GLU A 89 1.61 0.44 4.35
N CYS A 90 0.50 1.06 4.72
CA CYS A 90 0.37 2.50 4.80
C CYS A 90 0.47 2.96 6.27
N LYS A 91 1.28 3.97 6.51
CA LYS A 91 1.41 4.66 7.79
C LYS A 91 0.97 6.11 7.60
N GLU A 92 0.49 6.74 8.65
CA GLU A 92 0.15 8.15 8.54
C GLU A 92 1.39 9.02 8.31
N MET A 93 1.18 10.26 7.84
CA MET A 93 2.25 11.11 7.32
C MET A 93 3.31 11.49 8.34
N ASN A 94 2.99 11.53 9.62
CA ASN A 94 3.95 11.87 10.67
C ASN A 94 4.75 10.68 11.21
N VAL A 95 4.54 9.48 10.69
CA VAL A 95 5.33 8.30 11.06
C VAL A 95 6.60 8.27 10.22
N ALA A 96 7.75 8.26 10.86
CA ALA A 96 9.03 8.12 10.16
C ALA A 96 9.23 6.69 9.69
N LEU A 97 9.70 6.52 8.46
CA LEU A 97 10.05 5.20 7.91
C LEU A 97 11.48 4.86 8.30
N ASP A 98 11.67 4.50 9.56
CA ASP A 98 12.97 4.15 10.09
C ASP A 98 13.16 2.63 10.20
N LYS A 99 14.31 2.21 10.69
CA LYS A 99 14.65 0.80 10.84
C LYS A 99 13.65 0.07 11.75
N SER A 100 13.15 0.73 12.79
CA SER A 100 12.19 0.15 13.73
C SER A 100 10.89 -0.23 13.03
N VAL A 101 10.34 0.68 12.18
CA VAL A 101 9.16 0.42 11.39
C VAL A 101 9.41 -0.72 10.40
N LEU A 102 10.55 -0.70 9.73
CA LEU A 102 10.95 -1.75 8.78
C LEU A 102 11.03 -3.11 9.46
N ASP A 103 11.70 -3.20 10.59
CA ASP A 103 11.86 -4.46 11.33
C ASP A 103 10.51 -5.02 11.77
N GLN A 104 9.60 -4.15 12.21
CA GLN A 104 8.26 -4.56 12.61
C GLN A 104 7.48 -5.15 11.43
N VAL A 105 7.50 -4.48 10.28
CA VAL A 105 6.78 -4.94 9.09
C VAL A 105 7.39 -6.24 8.56
N LEU A 106 8.72 -6.34 8.52
CA LEU A 106 9.40 -7.57 8.10
C LEU A 106 9.07 -8.74 9.01
N ARG A 107 8.99 -8.52 10.32
CA ARG A 107 8.66 -9.57 11.28
C ARG A 107 7.29 -10.19 11.01
N TYR A 108 6.31 -9.36 10.66
CA TYR A 108 4.97 -9.83 10.37
C TYR A 108 4.83 -10.48 8.99
N ASN A 109 5.75 -10.16 8.06
CA ASN A 109 5.63 -10.57 6.67
C ASN A 109 6.69 -11.57 6.21
N ILE A 110 7.55 -12.03 7.11
CA ILE A 110 8.67 -12.91 6.77
C ILE A 110 8.24 -14.25 6.18
N SER A 111 7.05 -14.74 6.54
CA SER A 111 6.51 -15.98 6.02
C SER A 111 5.73 -15.81 4.71
N LEU A 112 5.54 -14.55 4.27
CA LEU A 112 4.90 -14.26 3.00
C LEU A 112 5.90 -14.45 1.87
N ASN A 113 5.57 -15.30 0.93
CA ASN A 113 6.40 -15.48 -0.26
C ASN A 113 5.93 -14.55 -1.37
N VAL A 114 5.88 -13.24 -1.08
CA VAL A 114 5.43 -12.21 -2.02
C VAL A 114 6.65 -11.48 -2.56
N PRO A 115 6.77 -11.27 -3.88
CA PRO A 115 7.95 -10.66 -4.48
C PRO A 115 8.31 -9.27 -3.96
N TYR A 116 7.33 -8.44 -3.65
CA TYR A 116 7.58 -7.05 -3.26
C TYR A 116 6.82 -6.67 -2.01
N LEU A 117 7.50 -5.95 -1.13
CA LEU A 117 6.93 -5.35 0.07
C LEU A 117 7.22 -3.86 0.05
N VAL A 118 6.18 -3.03 0.23
CA VAL A 118 6.30 -1.57 0.23
C VAL A 118 5.69 -1.02 1.50
N ILE A 119 6.38 -0.07 2.11
CA ILE A 119 5.90 0.68 3.28
C ILE A 119 5.90 2.15 2.89
N THR A 120 4.81 2.85 3.12
CA THR A 120 4.72 4.27 2.80
C THR A 120 4.10 5.06 3.95
N ASN A 121 4.55 6.31 4.12
CA ASN A 121 3.92 7.30 4.99
C ASN A 121 3.26 8.44 4.17
N GLY A 122 3.16 8.25 2.86
CA GLY A 122 2.60 9.24 1.96
C GLY A 122 3.64 10.18 1.34
N SER A 123 4.71 10.51 2.04
CA SER A 123 5.79 11.36 1.52
C SER A 123 6.88 10.55 0.83
N TYR A 124 7.21 9.42 1.44
CA TYR A 124 8.23 8.50 0.96
C TYR A 124 7.71 7.08 1.01
N CYS A 125 8.32 6.20 0.25
CA CYS A 125 8.13 4.78 0.44
C CYS A 125 9.46 4.06 0.50
N MET A 126 9.46 2.92 1.19
CA MET A 126 10.56 1.99 1.23
C MET A 126 10.10 0.71 0.52
N ALA A 127 10.84 0.28 -0.48
CA ALA A 127 10.48 -0.90 -1.25
C ALA A 127 11.54 -1.98 -1.09
N LEU A 128 11.08 -3.21 -0.95
CA LEU A 128 11.92 -4.39 -0.78
C LEU A 128 11.52 -5.44 -1.79
N GLN A 129 12.51 -6.16 -2.30
CA GLN A 129 12.32 -7.27 -3.22
C GLN A 129 12.82 -8.55 -2.59
N LEU A 130 12.02 -9.61 -2.67
CA LEU A 130 12.40 -10.93 -2.24
C LEU A 130 13.21 -11.62 -3.35
N LYS A 131 14.48 -11.94 -3.05
CA LYS A 131 15.35 -12.69 -3.95
C LYS A 131 16.00 -13.81 -3.18
N ALA A 132 15.86 -15.05 -3.64
CA ALA A 132 16.47 -16.23 -3.03
C ALA A 132 16.23 -16.30 -1.51
N GLY A 133 15.02 -15.97 -1.08
CA GLY A 133 14.64 -15.99 0.34
C GLY A 133 15.10 -14.79 1.15
N VAL A 134 15.73 -13.80 0.54
CA VAL A 134 16.24 -12.60 1.21
C VAL A 134 15.54 -11.36 0.70
N MET A 135 15.08 -10.51 1.62
CA MET A 135 14.50 -9.21 1.30
C MET A 135 15.61 -8.17 1.14
N ALA A 136 15.69 -7.55 -0.02
CA ALA A 136 16.68 -6.50 -0.32
C ALA A 136 15.95 -5.20 -0.68
N VAL A 137 16.49 -4.06 -0.20
CA VAL A 137 15.96 -2.73 -0.52
C VAL A 137 16.21 -2.44 -2.00
N ILE A 138 15.19 -1.89 -2.68
CA ILE A 138 15.30 -1.45 -4.07
C ILE A 138 15.06 0.06 -4.15
N ASP A 139 15.61 0.69 -5.20
CA ASP A 139 15.62 2.16 -5.36
C ASP A 139 14.40 2.70 -6.10
N SER A 140 13.62 1.85 -6.71
CA SER A 140 12.42 2.24 -7.44
C SER A 140 11.40 1.11 -7.38
N LEU A 141 10.12 1.46 -7.50
CA LEU A 141 9.08 0.45 -7.59
C LEU A 141 9.20 -0.28 -8.93
N PRO A 142 8.92 -1.59 -8.94
CA PRO A 142 9.07 -2.38 -10.17
C PRO A 142 8.06 -1.96 -11.23
N LEU A 143 8.40 -2.24 -12.48
CA LEU A 143 7.43 -2.19 -13.57
C LEU A 143 6.50 -3.39 -13.46
N PHE A 144 5.22 -3.13 -13.74
CA PHE A 144 4.24 -4.20 -13.73
C PHE A 144 4.29 -5.02 -15.01
#